data_2c0a281f489fd222336e79111f42ce0f
#
_entry.id   2c0a281f489fd222336e79111f42ce0f
#
_cell.length_a   1.000
_cell.length_b   1.000
_cell.length_c   1.000
_cell.angle_alpha   90.00
_cell.angle_beta   90.00
_cell.angle_gamma   90.00
#
_symmetry.space_group_name_H-M   'P 1'
#
loop_
_entity.id
_entity.type
_entity.pdbx_description
1 polymer ?
#
loop_
_entity_poly.entity_id
_entity_poly.type
_entity_poly.pdbx_seq_one_letter_code
_entity_poly.pdbx_strand_id
1 'polypeptide(L)'
;MKLAVALIHGIGDQPDSRDEDGLHSYARELVAALRRRLGAEAGEVTFQSLYWASVLDARELDYLKRIEREPLGWRWLRRAVTLFLGDASGYRKVSAAYDTTYQQVHQHVRSGIMALRAKVGPQTPLVILAHSLGGHIVSNFIWDQQKLNRTPSCSIDPFLGLETLAGLVTFGCNIPLFTFAYEKVCPIRFPGHCLTPAIRQQARWLNVYAPADPLGYPLRPLQNYAAVVHEDLALPVGPWYKRHTPLSHMEYWNDARFHDYLADYLRRLLAAGLEPAGAGRALPAGEPGDRPLAELC
;
A
#
# COMPACT_ATOMS: atom_id res chain seq x y z
N MET A 1 -9.73 20.02 6.20
CA MET A 1 -9.47 19.37 4.90
C MET A 1 -9.81 17.89 5.02
N LYS A 2 -10.34 17.24 3.98
CA LYS A 2 -10.54 15.79 3.98
C LYS A 2 -9.29 15.08 3.47
N LEU A 3 -8.98 13.92 4.07
CA LEU A 3 -7.90 13.02 3.66
C LEU A 3 -8.49 11.63 3.42
N ALA A 4 -8.13 11.00 2.33
CA ALA A 4 -8.54 9.64 2.00
C ALA A 4 -7.41 8.65 2.34
N VAL A 5 -7.75 7.56 3.03
CA VAL A 5 -6.79 6.51 3.39
C VAL A 5 -7.30 5.16 2.91
N ALA A 6 -6.60 4.57 1.96
CA ALA A 6 -6.85 3.22 1.47
C ALA A 6 -5.90 2.22 2.17
N LEU A 7 -6.43 1.08 2.60
CA LEU A 7 -5.64 0.03 3.24
C LEU A 7 -5.70 -1.25 2.39
N ILE A 8 -4.54 -1.81 2.05
CA ILE A 8 -4.47 -3.06 1.30
C ILE A 8 -3.69 -4.11 2.10
N HIS A 9 -4.28 -5.30 2.21
CA HIS A 9 -3.68 -6.42 2.93
C HIS A 9 -2.68 -7.19 2.05
N GLY A 10 -1.84 -7.97 2.70
CA GLY A 10 -0.95 -8.95 2.08
C GLY A 10 -1.65 -10.28 1.82
N ILE A 11 -0.87 -11.34 1.88
CA ILE A 11 -1.31 -12.72 1.74
C ILE A 11 -2.01 -13.19 3.01
N GLY A 12 -2.96 -14.10 2.87
CA GLY A 12 -3.60 -14.81 3.96
C GLY A 12 -5.11 -14.87 3.85
N ASP A 13 -5.67 -15.82 4.60
CA ASP A 13 -7.11 -16.03 4.73
C ASP A 13 -7.75 -14.80 5.37
N GLN A 14 -8.23 -13.91 4.54
CA GLN A 14 -8.93 -12.69 4.93
C GLN A 14 -10.42 -12.89 4.65
N PRO A 15 -11.25 -13.11 5.68
CA PRO A 15 -12.68 -13.26 5.46
C PRO A 15 -13.26 -11.99 4.83
N ASP A 16 -14.13 -12.16 3.83
CA ASP A 16 -14.88 -11.04 3.21
C ASP A 16 -16.01 -10.60 4.15
N SER A 17 -15.63 -10.18 5.34
CA SER A 17 -16.53 -9.63 6.35
C SER A 17 -16.27 -8.14 6.50
N ARG A 18 -17.29 -7.33 6.17
CA ARG A 18 -17.23 -5.87 6.32
C ARG A 18 -18.02 -5.45 7.56
N ASP A 19 -17.54 -4.41 8.22
CA ASP A 19 -18.31 -3.72 9.24
C ASP A 19 -19.27 -2.67 8.62
N GLU A 20 -19.97 -1.93 9.48
CA GLU A 20 -20.89 -0.86 9.07
C GLU A 20 -20.19 0.26 8.28
N ASP A 21 -18.91 0.51 8.55
CA ASP A 21 -18.07 1.47 7.82
C ASP A 21 -17.54 0.92 6.47
N GLY A 22 -17.78 -0.37 6.19
CA GLY A 22 -17.28 -1.06 5.00
C GLY A 22 -15.83 -1.51 5.11
N LEU A 23 -15.26 -1.57 6.33
CA LEU A 23 -13.90 -2.02 6.58
C LEU A 23 -13.85 -3.54 6.78
N HIS A 24 -12.88 -4.19 6.12
CA HIS A 24 -12.60 -5.61 6.34
C HIS A 24 -11.88 -5.83 7.67
N SER A 25 -11.99 -7.05 8.20
CA SER A 25 -11.47 -7.46 9.51
C SER A 25 -10.00 -7.06 9.74
N TYR A 26 -9.14 -7.23 8.75
CA TYR A 26 -7.71 -6.92 8.84
C TYR A 26 -7.41 -5.44 9.14
N ALA A 27 -8.28 -4.53 8.70
CA ALA A 27 -8.06 -3.08 8.81
C ALA A 27 -8.65 -2.47 10.09
N ARG A 28 -9.62 -3.15 10.72
CA ARG A 28 -10.44 -2.57 11.80
C ARG A 28 -9.63 -2.07 12.97
N GLU A 29 -8.69 -2.89 13.46
CA GLU A 29 -7.91 -2.54 14.64
C GLU A 29 -6.97 -1.37 14.38
N LEU A 30 -6.27 -1.37 13.24
CA LEU A 30 -5.42 -0.25 12.83
C LEU A 30 -6.24 1.03 12.65
N VAL A 31 -7.39 0.98 11.97
CA VAL A 31 -8.25 2.14 11.77
C VAL A 31 -8.79 2.67 13.09
N ALA A 32 -9.26 1.79 13.99
CA ALA A 32 -9.70 2.17 15.32
C ALA A 32 -8.58 2.83 16.14
N ALA A 33 -7.36 2.29 16.05
CA ALA A 33 -6.20 2.84 16.71
C ALA A 33 -5.80 4.21 16.14
N LEU A 34 -5.86 4.39 14.82
CA LEU A 34 -5.59 5.68 14.17
C LEU A 34 -6.66 6.72 14.52
N ARG A 35 -7.96 6.35 14.51
CA ARG A 35 -9.04 7.25 14.92
C ARG A 35 -8.86 7.75 16.36
N ARG A 36 -8.51 6.85 17.30
CA ARG A 36 -8.23 7.26 18.69
C ARG A 36 -7.07 8.25 18.79
N ARG A 37 -5.99 8.03 18.03
CA ARG A 37 -4.82 8.89 18.03
C ARG A 37 -5.08 10.25 17.39
N LEU A 38 -5.79 10.26 16.29
CA LEU A 38 -6.16 11.50 15.58
C LEU A 38 -7.14 12.36 16.40
N GLY A 39 -7.93 11.75 17.29
CA GLY A 39 -8.86 12.50 18.14
C GLY A 39 -9.88 13.30 17.34
N ALA A 40 -9.92 14.61 17.54
CA ALA A 40 -10.86 15.49 16.83
C ALA A 40 -10.64 15.51 15.30
N GLU A 41 -9.42 15.25 14.83
CA GLU A 41 -9.08 15.23 13.40
C GLU A 41 -9.55 13.94 12.70
N ALA A 42 -9.97 12.91 13.45
CA ALA A 42 -10.42 11.63 12.89
C ALA A 42 -11.60 11.78 11.91
N GLY A 43 -12.47 12.78 12.14
CA GLY A 43 -13.60 13.09 11.26
C GLY A 43 -13.19 13.62 9.87
N GLU A 44 -11.94 14.10 9.73
CA GLU A 44 -11.41 14.56 8.46
C GLU A 44 -10.78 13.43 7.62
N VAL A 45 -10.65 12.22 8.19
CA VAL A 45 -10.03 11.09 7.51
C VAL A 45 -11.06 10.03 7.16
N THR A 46 -11.15 9.71 5.87
CA THR A 46 -12.03 8.64 5.38
C THR A 46 -11.18 7.41 5.05
N PHE A 47 -11.50 6.28 5.68
CA PHE A 47 -10.81 5.01 5.50
C PHE A 47 -11.58 4.07 4.58
N GLN A 48 -10.86 3.26 3.79
CA GLN A 48 -11.41 2.23 2.91
C GLN A 48 -10.46 1.04 2.80
N SER A 49 -10.98 -0.16 3.00
CA SER A 49 -10.24 -1.39 2.73
C SER A 49 -10.26 -1.72 1.24
N LEU A 50 -9.10 -2.08 0.70
CA LEU A 50 -8.93 -2.63 -0.64
C LEU A 50 -8.78 -4.16 -0.51
N TYR A 51 -9.87 -4.89 -0.72
CA TYR A 51 -9.92 -6.35 -0.54
C TYR A 51 -9.78 -7.05 -1.90
N TRP A 52 -8.85 -7.98 -2.00
CA TRP A 52 -8.54 -8.72 -3.22
C TRP A 52 -8.43 -10.25 -3.02
N ALA A 53 -8.43 -10.73 -1.77
CA ALA A 53 -8.18 -12.13 -1.44
C ALA A 53 -9.15 -13.10 -2.12
N SER A 54 -10.41 -12.71 -2.35
CA SER A 54 -11.42 -13.55 -3.01
C SER A 54 -11.03 -14.04 -4.42
N VAL A 55 -10.04 -13.38 -5.05
CA VAL A 55 -9.57 -13.76 -6.39
C VAL A 55 -8.71 -15.03 -6.36
N LEU A 56 -7.93 -15.23 -5.30
CA LEU A 56 -6.94 -16.30 -5.18
C LEU A 56 -7.37 -17.43 -4.24
N ASP A 57 -8.15 -17.11 -3.22
CA ASP A 57 -8.47 -17.98 -2.09
C ASP A 57 -9.09 -19.34 -2.47
N ALA A 58 -9.93 -19.41 -3.50
CA ALA A 58 -10.69 -20.61 -3.77
C ALA A 58 -9.83 -21.82 -4.15
N ARG A 59 -8.76 -21.63 -4.94
CA ARG A 59 -7.88 -22.71 -5.40
C ARG A 59 -6.86 -23.11 -4.36
N GLU A 60 -6.30 -22.12 -3.68
CA GLU A 60 -5.26 -22.31 -2.67
C GLU A 60 -5.84 -22.89 -1.39
N LEU A 61 -7.00 -22.39 -0.96
CA LEU A 61 -7.71 -22.94 0.19
C LEU A 61 -8.17 -24.38 -0.05
N ASP A 62 -8.62 -24.72 -1.27
CA ASP A 62 -8.96 -26.09 -1.60
C ASP A 62 -7.73 -27.01 -1.54
N TYR A 63 -6.60 -26.57 -2.08
CA TYR A 63 -5.34 -27.30 -1.96
C TYR A 63 -4.91 -27.46 -0.51
N LEU A 64 -4.91 -26.37 0.27
CA LEU A 64 -4.54 -26.41 1.68
C LEU A 64 -5.44 -27.35 2.50
N LYS A 65 -6.76 -27.35 2.25
CA LYS A 65 -7.71 -28.29 2.85
C LYS A 65 -7.39 -29.75 2.51
N ARG A 66 -6.98 -30.00 1.28
CA ARG A 66 -6.59 -31.38 0.85
C ARG A 66 -5.34 -31.87 1.56
N ILE A 67 -4.31 -31.02 1.69
CA ILE A 67 -3.07 -31.40 2.37
C ILE A 67 -3.16 -31.39 3.91
N GLU A 68 -4.23 -30.86 4.49
CA GLU A 68 -4.46 -30.95 5.94
C GLU A 68 -4.58 -32.38 6.46
N ARG A 69 -4.95 -33.33 5.62
CA ARG A 69 -5.07 -34.76 5.95
C ARG A 69 -3.72 -35.50 5.90
N GLU A 70 -2.70 -34.87 5.33
CA GLU A 70 -1.38 -35.47 5.19
C GLU A 70 -0.55 -35.29 6.48
N PRO A 71 0.33 -36.22 6.84
CA PRO A 71 1.18 -36.14 8.04
C PRO A 71 2.33 -35.14 7.85
N LEU A 72 2.01 -33.87 7.66
CA LEU A 72 2.97 -32.82 7.40
C LEU A 72 3.39 -32.10 8.70
N GLY A 73 4.68 -32.02 8.96
CA GLY A 73 5.25 -31.15 9.98
C GLY A 73 5.23 -29.66 9.58
N TRP A 74 5.37 -28.77 10.55
CA TRP A 74 5.46 -27.32 10.32
C TRP A 74 4.28 -26.74 9.52
N ARG A 75 3.06 -27.20 9.79
CA ARG A 75 1.83 -26.89 9.03
C ARG A 75 1.60 -25.39 8.86
N TRP A 76 1.80 -24.60 9.92
CA TRP A 76 1.66 -23.15 9.88
C TRP A 76 2.67 -22.49 8.91
N LEU A 77 3.93 -22.95 8.91
CA LEU A 77 4.96 -22.43 8.03
C LEU A 77 4.70 -22.84 6.57
N ARG A 78 4.29 -24.10 6.35
CA ARG A 78 3.90 -24.56 5.00
C ARG A 78 2.70 -23.79 4.47
N ARG A 79 1.69 -23.54 5.32
CA ARG A 79 0.55 -22.71 4.95
C ARG A 79 1.01 -21.28 4.56
N ALA A 80 1.85 -20.66 5.37
CA ALA A 80 2.39 -19.33 5.07
C ALA A 80 3.20 -19.32 3.76
N VAL A 81 4.06 -20.33 3.55
CA VAL A 81 4.86 -20.45 2.31
C VAL A 81 3.98 -20.73 1.09
N THR A 82 2.98 -21.62 1.20
CA THR A 82 2.08 -21.95 0.09
C THR A 82 1.25 -20.73 -0.32
N LEU A 83 0.66 -20.04 0.65
CA LEU A 83 -0.08 -18.81 0.37
C LEU A 83 0.85 -17.75 -0.24
N PHE A 84 2.04 -17.56 0.33
CA PHE A 84 2.99 -16.58 -0.20
C PHE A 84 3.44 -16.88 -1.63
N LEU A 85 3.85 -18.12 -1.90
CA LEU A 85 4.32 -18.51 -3.24
C LEU A 85 3.16 -18.68 -4.23
N GLY A 86 2.01 -19.18 -3.75
CA GLY A 86 0.80 -19.34 -4.55
C GLY A 86 0.28 -17.98 -5.01
N ASP A 87 0.00 -17.08 -4.09
CA ASP A 87 -0.45 -15.71 -4.38
C ASP A 87 0.57 -14.96 -5.25
N ALA A 88 1.85 -15.04 -4.90
CA ALA A 88 2.91 -14.41 -5.67
C ALA A 88 3.03 -14.98 -7.10
N SER A 89 2.86 -16.29 -7.28
CA SER A 89 2.89 -16.92 -8.60
C SER A 89 1.60 -16.68 -9.37
N GLY A 90 0.46 -16.65 -8.70
CA GLY A 90 -0.85 -16.34 -9.28
C GLY A 90 -0.96 -14.88 -9.75
N TYR A 91 -0.26 -13.98 -9.08
CA TYR A 91 -0.22 -12.54 -9.41
C TYR A 91 0.91 -12.21 -10.41
N ARG A 92 1.33 -13.09 -11.29
CA ARG A 92 2.31 -12.77 -12.34
C ARG A 92 1.64 -12.30 -13.62
N LYS A 93 2.14 -11.21 -14.18
CA LYS A 93 1.78 -10.78 -15.54
C LYS A 93 2.50 -11.69 -16.55
N VAL A 94 1.82 -12.71 -17.08
CA VAL A 94 2.41 -13.70 -17.97
C VAL A 94 2.24 -13.32 -19.42
N SER A 95 1.04 -12.93 -19.85
CA SER A 95 0.74 -12.36 -21.17
C SER A 95 -0.67 -11.78 -21.20
N ALA A 96 -0.95 -10.86 -22.12
CA ALA A 96 -2.25 -10.18 -22.20
C ALA A 96 -3.45 -11.12 -22.41
N ALA A 97 -3.24 -12.34 -22.92
CA ALA A 97 -4.30 -13.31 -23.19
C ALA A 97 -4.65 -14.23 -22.01
N TYR A 98 -3.77 -14.34 -20.99
CA TYR A 98 -3.92 -15.29 -19.87
C TYR A 98 -3.87 -14.64 -18.49
N ASP A 99 -3.96 -13.32 -18.43
CA ASP A 99 -3.69 -12.52 -17.22
C ASP A 99 -4.97 -12.26 -16.40
N THR A 100 -5.87 -13.23 -16.33
CA THR A 100 -7.17 -13.05 -15.66
C THR A 100 -7.02 -12.71 -14.17
N THR A 101 -6.13 -13.37 -13.46
CA THR A 101 -5.92 -13.15 -12.02
C THR A 101 -5.36 -11.74 -11.73
N TYR A 102 -4.32 -11.32 -12.46
CA TYR A 102 -3.75 -9.97 -12.34
C TYR A 102 -4.83 -8.90 -12.59
N GLN A 103 -5.60 -9.04 -13.67
CA GLN A 103 -6.66 -8.10 -14.01
C GLN A 103 -7.80 -8.10 -12.98
N GLN A 104 -8.19 -9.27 -12.46
CA GLN A 104 -9.21 -9.39 -11.42
C GLN A 104 -8.75 -8.71 -10.12
N VAL A 105 -7.51 -8.95 -9.66
CA VAL A 105 -6.95 -8.26 -8.49
C VAL A 105 -6.96 -6.75 -8.70
N HIS A 106 -6.51 -6.27 -9.86
CA HIS A 106 -6.53 -4.84 -10.18
C HIS A 106 -7.95 -4.27 -10.25
N GLN A 107 -8.93 -5.04 -10.73
CA GLN A 107 -10.33 -4.64 -10.72
C GLN A 107 -10.87 -4.48 -9.30
N HIS A 108 -10.53 -5.38 -8.37
CA HIS A 108 -10.90 -5.26 -6.95
C HIS A 108 -10.27 -4.02 -6.30
N VAL A 109 -8.98 -3.77 -6.55
CA VAL A 109 -8.30 -2.55 -6.09
C VAL A 109 -8.99 -1.31 -6.64
N ARG A 110 -9.27 -1.28 -7.94
CA ARG A 110 -10.00 -0.17 -8.60
C ARG A 110 -11.37 0.06 -7.97
N SER A 111 -12.15 -1.00 -7.74
CA SER A 111 -13.48 -0.90 -7.13
C SER A 111 -13.41 -0.30 -5.72
N GLY A 112 -12.40 -0.66 -4.92
CA GLY A 112 -12.17 -0.06 -3.61
C GLY A 112 -11.78 1.42 -3.68
N ILE A 113 -10.92 1.80 -4.64
CA ILE A 113 -10.57 3.21 -4.88
C ILE A 113 -11.80 4.02 -5.35
N MET A 114 -12.64 3.47 -6.22
CA MET A 114 -13.90 4.10 -6.64
C MET A 114 -14.87 4.30 -5.48
N ALA A 115 -15.00 3.29 -4.60
CA ALA A 115 -15.84 3.39 -3.40
C ALA A 115 -15.33 4.48 -2.44
N LEU A 116 -14.01 4.60 -2.27
CA LEU A 116 -13.41 5.68 -1.49
C LEU A 116 -13.64 7.04 -2.14
N ARG A 117 -13.44 7.14 -3.45
CA ARG A 117 -13.68 8.35 -4.24
C ARG A 117 -15.12 8.88 -4.08
N ALA A 118 -16.10 7.99 -4.06
CA ALA A 118 -17.51 8.35 -3.87
C ALA A 118 -17.80 9.01 -2.51
N LYS A 119 -16.97 8.68 -1.49
CA LYS A 119 -17.10 9.23 -0.13
C LYS A 119 -16.41 10.59 0.04
N VAL A 120 -15.39 10.91 -0.77
CA VAL A 120 -14.52 12.07 -0.50
C VAL A 120 -14.55 13.14 -1.58
N GLY A 121 -14.20 12.86 -2.80
CA GLY A 121 -14.18 13.84 -3.88
C GLY A 121 -12.92 13.70 -4.77
N PRO A 122 -12.91 14.32 -5.98
CA PRO A 122 -11.87 14.08 -6.99
C PRO A 122 -10.49 14.67 -6.64
N GLN A 123 -10.45 15.69 -5.82
CA GLN A 123 -9.23 16.43 -5.46
C GLN A 123 -8.70 16.06 -4.07
N THR A 124 -9.34 15.10 -3.40
CA THR A 124 -8.93 14.71 -2.05
C THR A 124 -7.56 14.02 -2.08
N PRO A 125 -6.59 14.44 -1.25
CA PRO A 125 -5.31 13.75 -1.14
C PRO A 125 -5.50 12.31 -0.68
N LEU A 126 -4.78 11.39 -1.33
CA LEU A 126 -4.86 9.95 -1.08
C LEU A 126 -3.59 9.47 -0.37
N VAL A 127 -3.77 8.70 0.69
CA VAL A 127 -2.72 7.91 1.32
C VAL A 127 -3.06 6.43 1.14
N ILE A 128 -2.07 5.61 0.78
CA ILE A 128 -2.23 4.17 0.69
C ILE A 128 -1.32 3.50 1.73
N LEU A 129 -1.92 2.67 2.58
CA LEU A 129 -1.23 1.84 3.56
C LEU A 129 -1.21 0.40 3.03
N ALA A 130 -0.03 -0.12 2.70
CA ALA A 130 0.11 -1.36 1.95
C ALA A 130 1.00 -2.37 2.67
N HIS A 131 0.41 -3.50 3.07
CA HIS A 131 1.09 -4.58 3.78
C HIS A 131 1.55 -5.68 2.83
N SER A 132 2.80 -6.14 3.01
CA SER A 132 3.33 -7.36 2.37
C SER A 132 3.13 -7.35 0.85
N LEU A 133 2.53 -8.40 0.26
CA LEU A 133 2.20 -8.49 -1.16
C LEU A 133 1.29 -7.33 -1.63
N GLY A 134 0.45 -6.78 -0.75
CA GLY A 134 -0.35 -5.60 -1.06
C GLY A 134 0.48 -4.40 -1.51
N GLY A 135 1.72 -4.27 -1.01
CA GLY A 135 2.67 -3.26 -1.48
C GLY A 135 3.07 -3.46 -2.95
N HIS A 136 3.35 -4.70 -3.34
CA HIS A 136 3.65 -5.05 -4.72
C HIS A 136 2.43 -4.86 -5.65
N ILE A 137 1.25 -5.31 -5.21
CA ILE A 137 0.00 -5.16 -5.97
C ILE A 137 -0.30 -3.68 -6.23
N VAL A 138 -0.23 -2.84 -5.20
CA VAL A 138 -0.53 -1.42 -5.34
C VAL A 138 0.51 -0.68 -6.17
N SER A 139 1.78 -1.05 -6.05
CA SER A 139 2.86 -0.50 -6.88
C SER A 139 2.61 -0.78 -8.36
N ASN A 140 2.25 -2.02 -8.71
CA ASN A 140 1.90 -2.40 -10.09
C ASN A 140 0.63 -1.69 -10.56
N PHE A 141 -0.39 -1.57 -9.70
CA PHE A 141 -1.61 -0.85 -10.04
C PHE A 141 -1.35 0.63 -10.35
N ILE A 142 -0.55 1.32 -9.52
CA ILE A 142 -0.12 2.70 -9.77
C ILE A 142 0.69 2.80 -11.06
N TRP A 143 1.63 1.88 -11.27
CA TRP A 143 2.45 1.82 -12.49
C TRP A 143 1.59 1.70 -13.75
N ASP A 144 0.61 0.81 -13.76
CA ASP A 144 -0.28 0.63 -14.90
C ASP A 144 -1.16 1.88 -15.15
N GLN A 145 -1.65 2.54 -14.09
CA GLN A 145 -2.37 3.83 -14.22
C GLN A 145 -1.45 4.92 -14.82
N GLN A 146 -0.21 5.02 -14.36
CA GLN A 146 0.75 6.01 -14.86
C GLN A 146 1.17 5.79 -16.32
N LYS A 147 1.12 4.54 -16.80
CA LYS A 147 1.31 4.24 -18.23
C LYS A 147 0.15 4.68 -19.10
N LEU A 148 -1.08 4.63 -18.57
CA LEU A 148 -2.28 5.10 -19.27
C LEU A 148 -2.30 6.63 -19.31
N ASN A 149 -1.94 7.29 -18.21
CA ASN A 149 -1.98 8.75 -18.06
C ASN A 149 -0.61 9.37 -18.40
N ARG A 150 -0.36 9.58 -19.70
CA ARG A 150 0.92 10.10 -20.20
C ARG A 150 1.03 11.63 -20.19
N THR A 151 -0.07 12.34 -19.96
CA THR A 151 -0.10 13.80 -19.99
C THR A 151 0.31 14.39 -18.64
N PRO A 152 1.07 15.51 -18.62
CA PRO A 152 1.44 16.18 -17.37
C PRO A 152 0.30 16.99 -16.74
N SER A 153 -0.88 17.09 -17.39
CA SER A 153 -2.06 17.77 -16.85
C SER A 153 -2.90 16.84 -16.00
N CYS A 154 -3.52 17.38 -14.95
CA CYS A 154 -4.49 16.64 -14.13
C CYS A 154 -5.67 16.17 -14.97
N SER A 155 -6.05 14.90 -14.77
CA SER A 155 -7.24 14.34 -15.42
C SER A 155 -8.54 14.92 -14.85
N ILE A 156 -9.67 14.62 -15.49
CA ILE A 156 -11.01 15.05 -15.02
C ILE A 156 -11.28 14.52 -13.60
N ASP A 157 -10.80 13.34 -13.28
CA ASP A 157 -10.85 12.75 -11.93
C ASP A 157 -9.45 12.33 -11.46
N PRO A 158 -8.68 13.27 -10.89
CA PRO A 158 -7.30 12.99 -10.46
C PRO A 158 -7.21 11.93 -9.35
N PHE A 159 -8.27 11.75 -8.57
CA PHE A 159 -8.29 10.71 -7.54
C PHE A 159 -8.28 9.32 -8.16
N LEU A 160 -9.12 9.06 -9.15
CA LEU A 160 -9.18 7.78 -9.86
C LEU A 160 -7.92 7.52 -10.69
N GLY A 161 -7.27 8.57 -11.17
CA GLY A 161 -5.95 8.52 -11.82
C GLY A 161 -4.78 8.31 -10.85
N LEU A 162 -5.03 8.28 -9.54
CA LEU A 162 -4.03 8.28 -8.46
C LEU A 162 -3.09 9.49 -8.52
N GLU A 163 -3.51 10.56 -9.16
CA GLU A 163 -2.76 11.80 -9.35
C GLU A 163 -2.74 12.66 -8.09
N THR A 164 -3.62 12.35 -7.11
CA THR A 164 -3.66 12.95 -5.78
C THR A 164 -2.94 12.13 -4.72
N LEU A 165 -2.09 11.16 -5.10
CA LEU A 165 -1.35 10.31 -4.17
C LEU A 165 -0.36 11.15 -3.37
N ALA A 166 -0.70 11.43 -2.11
CA ALA A 166 0.10 12.20 -1.16
C ALA A 166 0.96 11.31 -0.24
N GLY A 167 0.54 10.06 -0.04
CA GLY A 167 1.27 9.13 0.81
C GLY A 167 1.22 7.70 0.31
N LEU A 168 2.36 7.03 0.34
CA LEU A 168 2.45 5.60 0.19
C LEU A 168 3.25 5.05 1.37
N VAL A 169 2.59 4.26 2.23
CA VAL A 169 3.25 3.61 3.35
C VAL A 169 3.23 2.11 3.11
N THR A 170 4.37 1.57 2.74
CA THR A 170 4.59 0.12 2.60
C THR A 170 5.14 -0.43 3.92
N PHE A 171 4.63 -1.58 4.37
CA PHE A 171 5.11 -2.21 5.59
C PHE A 171 5.14 -3.74 5.47
N GLY A 172 6.21 -4.35 5.96
CA GLY A 172 6.50 -5.76 5.71
C GLY A 172 6.53 -6.08 4.21
N CYS A 173 7.01 -5.13 3.39
CA CYS A 173 6.86 -5.14 1.96
C CYS A 173 7.92 -6.02 1.27
N ASN A 174 7.47 -6.80 0.28
CA ASN A 174 8.28 -7.77 -0.45
C ASN A 174 8.55 -7.40 -1.92
N ILE A 175 8.36 -6.14 -2.30
CA ILE A 175 8.68 -5.65 -3.67
C ILE A 175 10.05 -6.15 -4.16
N PRO A 176 11.14 -6.13 -3.36
CA PRO A 176 12.45 -6.57 -3.82
C PRO A 176 12.46 -7.98 -4.40
N LEU A 177 11.67 -8.91 -3.82
CA LEU A 177 11.63 -10.30 -4.30
C LEU A 177 11.09 -10.45 -5.72
N PHE A 178 10.27 -9.49 -6.17
CA PHE A 178 9.69 -9.49 -7.51
C PHE A 178 10.53 -8.71 -8.54
N THR A 179 11.53 -7.95 -8.07
CA THR A 179 12.37 -7.15 -8.97
C THR A 179 13.46 -7.96 -9.64
N PHE A 180 13.83 -9.12 -9.08
CA PHE A 180 14.90 -9.97 -9.62
C PHE A 180 14.63 -10.54 -11.03
N ALA A 181 13.37 -10.48 -11.47
CA ALA A 181 12.99 -10.90 -12.83
C ALA A 181 13.26 -9.82 -13.90
N TYR A 182 13.68 -8.62 -13.50
CA TYR A 182 13.85 -7.48 -14.39
C TYR A 182 15.31 -7.00 -14.41
N GLU A 183 15.87 -6.75 -15.59
CA GLU A 183 17.20 -6.15 -15.73
C GLU A 183 17.23 -4.69 -15.26
N LYS A 184 16.14 -3.97 -15.49
CA LYS A 184 15.94 -2.61 -15.03
C LYS A 184 14.74 -2.53 -14.11
N VAL A 185 14.97 -2.03 -12.91
CA VAL A 185 13.94 -1.83 -11.91
C VAL A 185 13.55 -0.36 -11.89
N CYS A 186 12.29 -0.10 -12.26
CA CYS A 186 11.75 1.24 -12.36
C CYS A 186 10.68 1.44 -11.27
N PRO A 187 10.86 2.40 -10.36
CA PRO A 187 9.83 2.74 -9.40
C PRO A 187 8.68 3.50 -10.06
N ILE A 188 7.54 3.57 -9.38
CA ILE A 188 6.43 4.46 -9.74
C ILE A 188 6.86 5.93 -9.59
N ARG A 189 6.21 6.83 -10.31
CA ARG A 189 6.30 8.27 -10.03
C ARG A 189 5.59 8.57 -8.71
N PHE A 190 6.26 9.29 -7.83
CA PHE A 190 5.74 9.72 -6.55
C PHE A 190 6.36 11.09 -6.17
N PRO A 191 5.60 12.01 -5.59
CA PRO A 191 4.16 11.95 -5.31
C PRO A 191 3.29 12.16 -6.56
N GLY A 192 1.96 12.10 -6.37
CA GLY A 192 1.00 12.47 -7.41
C GLY A 192 1.17 13.93 -7.83
N HIS A 193 0.96 14.21 -9.11
CA HIS A 193 1.23 15.55 -9.67
C HIS A 193 0.10 16.56 -9.46
N CYS A 194 -1.09 16.14 -9.04
CA CYS A 194 -2.26 17.00 -8.80
C CYS A 194 -2.44 17.36 -7.30
N LEU A 195 -1.36 17.46 -6.56
CA LEU A 195 -1.35 17.92 -5.18
C LEU A 195 -1.09 19.43 -5.08
N THR A 196 -1.68 20.07 -4.05
CA THR A 196 -1.28 21.45 -3.71
C THR A 196 0.17 21.49 -3.27
N PRO A 197 0.88 22.63 -3.45
CA PRO A 197 2.29 22.74 -3.03
C PRO A 197 2.53 22.36 -1.57
N ALA A 198 1.66 22.77 -0.66
CA ALA A 198 1.79 22.47 0.77
C ALA A 198 1.69 20.98 1.07
N ILE A 199 0.71 20.28 0.47
CA ILE A 199 0.57 18.84 0.62
C ILE A 199 1.73 18.09 -0.06
N ARG A 200 2.16 18.54 -1.23
CA ARG A 200 3.28 17.95 -1.97
C ARG A 200 4.57 17.98 -1.15
N GLN A 201 4.83 19.05 -0.42
CA GLN A 201 5.99 19.14 0.50
C GLN A 201 5.95 18.11 1.64
N GLN A 202 4.76 17.69 2.07
CA GLN A 202 4.57 16.67 3.09
C GLN A 202 4.39 15.26 2.53
N ALA A 203 4.25 15.13 1.21
CA ALA A 203 4.06 13.83 0.58
C ALA A 203 5.29 12.93 0.77
N ARG A 204 5.09 11.69 1.22
CA ARG A 204 6.17 10.72 1.48
C ARG A 204 5.78 9.31 1.04
N TRP A 205 6.73 8.63 0.40
CA TRP A 205 6.74 7.18 0.37
C TRP A 205 7.59 6.71 1.54
N LEU A 206 6.95 6.12 2.52
CA LEU A 206 7.57 5.57 3.73
C LEU A 206 7.52 4.05 3.65
N ASN A 207 8.63 3.39 3.96
CA ASN A 207 8.67 1.94 4.02
C ASN A 207 9.10 1.50 5.42
N VAL A 208 8.29 0.65 6.04
CA VAL A 208 8.55 0.15 7.41
C VAL A 208 8.80 -1.35 7.35
N TYR A 209 9.92 -1.79 7.89
CA TYR A 209 10.24 -3.20 7.96
C TYR A 209 10.73 -3.61 9.35
N ALA A 210 10.32 -4.79 9.80
CA ALA A 210 10.86 -5.35 11.04
C ALA A 210 12.12 -6.16 10.71
N PRO A 211 13.23 -5.97 11.45
CA PRO A 211 14.49 -6.69 11.17
C PRO A 211 14.38 -8.22 11.23
N ALA A 212 13.40 -8.75 11.96
CA ALA A 212 13.14 -10.19 12.08
C ALA A 212 12.08 -10.73 11.10
N ASP A 213 11.49 -9.83 10.28
CA ASP A 213 10.51 -10.20 9.26
C ASP A 213 11.21 -10.67 7.98
N PRO A 214 11.15 -11.97 7.61
CA PRO A 214 11.83 -12.47 6.43
C PRO A 214 11.18 -12.05 5.11
N LEU A 215 10.01 -11.41 5.15
CA LEU A 215 9.26 -10.93 3.99
C LEU A 215 9.28 -9.39 3.88
N GLY A 216 9.78 -8.70 4.91
CA GLY A 216 9.88 -7.25 4.95
C GLY A 216 11.28 -6.76 4.60
N TYR A 217 11.39 -5.96 3.53
CA TYR A 217 12.69 -5.52 3.00
C TYR A 217 12.79 -4.00 2.94
N PRO A 218 14.00 -3.42 3.11
CA PRO A 218 14.25 -2.04 2.75
C PRO A 218 14.12 -1.86 1.23
N LEU A 219 13.54 -0.74 0.80
CA LEU A 219 13.31 -0.44 -0.63
C LEU A 219 14.38 0.47 -1.23
N ARG A 220 14.93 1.39 -0.46
CA ARG A 220 15.93 2.37 -0.95
C ARG A 220 17.19 1.75 -1.56
N PRO A 221 17.66 0.55 -1.13
CA PRO A 221 18.78 -0.12 -1.79
C PRO A 221 18.46 -0.63 -3.20
N LEU A 222 17.19 -0.74 -3.59
CA LEU A 222 16.82 -1.11 -4.95
C LEU A 222 17.21 0.00 -5.93
N GLN A 223 17.60 -0.40 -7.15
CA GLN A 223 17.92 0.53 -8.24
C GLN A 223 16.78 1.56 -8.42
N ASN A 224 17.15 2.84 -8.42
CA ASN A 224 16.27 4.00 -8.62
C ASN A 224 15.21 4.25 -7.51
N TYR A 225 15.01 3.34 -6.55
CA TYR A 225 14.03 3.54 -5.48
C TYR A 225 14.42 4.63 -4.48
N ALA A 226 15.72 4.86 -4.25
CA ALA A 226 16.18 5.95 -3.38
C ALA A 226 15.72 7.34 -3.82
N ALA A 227 15.36 7.49 -5.11
CA ALA A 227 14.85 8.76 -5.64
C ALA A 227 13.38 9.03 -5.25
N VAL A 228 12.60 8.01 -4.92
CA VAL A 228 11.16 8.13 -4.64
C VAL A 228 10.76 7.65 -3.25
N VAL A 229 11.50 6.70 -2.66
CA VAL A 229 11.30 6.25 -1.28
C VAL A 229 12.05 7.19 -0.34
N HIS A 230 11.30 7.90 0.50
CA HIS A 230 11.86 8.93 1.39
C HIS A 230 12.56 8.31 2.59
N GLU A 231 11.98 7.24 3.14
CA GLU A 231 12.49 6.59 4.35
C GLU A 231 12.28 5.08 4.31
N ASP A 232 13.30 4.34 4.75
CA ASP A 232 13.21 2.94 5.17
C ASP A 232 13.36 2.90 6.69
N LEU A 233 12.26 2.70 7.42
CA LEU A 233 12.23 2.64 8.88
C LEU A 233 12.35 1.20 9.36
N ALA A 234 13.45 0.86 10.01
CA ALA A 234 13.62 -0.41 10.72
C ALA A 234 12.88 -0.35 12.07
N LEU A 235 11.71 -0.99 12.17
CA LEU A 235 10.88 -1.00 13.37
C LEU A 235 10.58 -2.44 13.81
N PRO A 236 11.16 -2.92 14.93
CA PRO A 236 10.80 -4.23 15.48
C PRO A 236 9.35 -4.21 15.99
N VAL A 237 8.40 -4.75 15.23
CA VAL A 237 6.96 -4.73 15.55
C VAL A 237 6.51 -5.94 16.34
N GLY A 238 5.44 -5.76 17.12
CA GLY A 238 4.80 -6.80 17.92
C GLY A 238 5.30 -6.90 19.37
N PRO A 239 4.69 -7.79 20.17
CA PRO A 239 5.07 -8.03 21.55
C PRO A 239 6.48 -8.63 21.62
N TRP A 240 7.12 -8.56 22.81
CA TRP A 240 8.52 -8.95 23.01
C TRP A 240 8.85 -10.37 22.54
N TYR A 241 7.90 -11.31 22.62
CA TYR A 241 8.09 -12.72 22.22
C TYR A 241 7.88 -12.98 20.71
N LYS A 242 7.36 -12.03 19.95
CA LYS A 242 7.17 -12.13 18.49
C LYS A 242 8.10 -11.20 17.70
N ARG A 243 8.45 -10.04 18.24
CA ARG A 243 9.19 -8.97 17.53
C ARG A 243 10.56 -9.37 16.97
N HIS A 244 11.15 -10.45 17.54
CA HIS A 244 12.44 -10.99 17.11
C HIS A 244 12.30 -12.34 16.40
N THR A 245 11.12 -12.62 15.87
CA THR A 245 10.81 -13.88 15.16
C THR A 245 10.14 -13.56 13.83
N PRO A 246 10.08 -14.53 12.89
CA PRO A 246 9.32 -14.38 11.63
C PRO A 246 7.85 -14.03 11.81
N LEU A 247 7.27 -14.27 12.99
CA LEU A 247 5.89 -13.91 13.30
C LEU A 247 5.66 -12.39 13.37
N SER A 248 6.73 -11.59 13.44
CA SER A 248 6.65 -10.12 13.37
C SER A 248 5.99 -9.64 12.07
N HIS A 249 6.02 -10.44 10.98
CA HIS A 249 5.36 -10.12 9.72
C HIS A 249 3.87 -9.77 9.85
N MET A 250 3.16 -10.39 10.79
CA MET A 250 1.73 -10.16 11.01
C MET A 250 1.44 -9.06 12.05
N GLU A 251 2.46 -8.56 12.75
CA GLU A 251 2.28 -7.70 13.92
C GLU A 251 2.20 -6.20 13.58
N TYR A 252 2.50 -5.78 12.36
CA TYR A 252 2.39 -4.37 11.97
C TYR A 252 0.99 -3.79 12.21
N TRP A 253 -0.05 -4.59 11.95
CA TRP A 253 -1.43 -4.17 12.10
C TRP A 253 -1.81 -3.81 13.55
N ASN A 254 -1.07 -4.34 14.53
CA ASN A 254 -1.37 -4.26 15.96
C ASN A 254 -0.29 -3.51 16.78
N ASP A 255 0.82 -3.07 16.15
CA ASP A 255 1.92 -2.43 16.88
C ASP A 255 1.63 -0.95 17.14
N ALA A 256 1.61 -0.58 18.44
CA ALA A 256 1.28 0.77 18.89
C ALA A 256 2.26 1.83 18.34
N ARG A 257 3.55 1.52 18.25
CA ARG A 257 4.58 2.46 17.76
C ARG A 257 4.40 2.73 16.26
N PHE A 258 4.02 1.68 15.50
CA PHE A 258 3.68 1.85 14.10
C PHE A 258 2.41 2.71 13.94
N HIS A 259 1.41 2.50 14.81
CA HIS A 259 0.20 3.33 14.81
C HIS A 259 0.51 4.81 15.15
N ASP A 260 1.41 5.06 16.12
CA ASP A 260 1.85 6.41 16.47
C ASP A 260 2.54 7.08 15.27
N TYR A 261 3.47 6.37 14.63
CA TYR A 261 4.16 6.85 13.44
C TYR A 261 3.20 7.20 12.29
N LEU A 262 2.22 6.34 12.02
CA LEU A 262 1.20 6.61 11.01
C LEU A 262 0.31 7.81 11.36
N ALA A 263 -0.14 7.91 12.61
CA ALA A 263 -0.99 9.01 13.06
C ALA A 263 -0.27 10.35 12.93
N ASP A 264 1.00 10.41 13.28
CA ASP A 264 1.82 11.62 13.14
C ASP A 264 2.02 12.01 11.66
N TYR A 265 2.19 11.03 10.79
CA TYR A 265 2.25 11.30 9.36
C TYR A 265 0.93 11.85 8.81
N LEU A 266 -0.22 11.24 9.17
CA LEU A 266 -1.52 11.72 8.75
C LEU A 266 -1.82 13.14 9.25
N ARG A 267 -1.43 13.48 10.51
CA ARG A 267 -1.57 14.84 11.05
C ARG A 267 -0.77 15.87 10.26
N ARG A 268 0.46 15.55 9.86
CA ARG A 268 1.27 16.46 9.03
C ARG A 268 0.58 16.77 7.70
N LEU A 269 -0.02 15.76 7.05
CA LEU A 269 -0.77 15.96 5.82
C LEU A 269 -2.04 16.80 6.04
N LEU A 270 -2.78 16.54 7.13
CA LEU A 270 -3.98 17.30 7.48
C LEU A 270 -3.63 18.77 7.75
N ALA A 271 -2.57 19.03 8.51
CA ALA A 271 -2.10 20.39 8.80
C ALA A 271 -1.70 21.15 7.53
N ALA A 272 -0.95 20.50 6.61
CA ALA A 272 -0.57 21.10 5.34
C ALA A 272 -1.75 21.45 4.47
N GLY A 273 -2.85 20.71 4.55
CA GLY A 273 -4.06 21.03 3.80
C GLY A 273 -4.91 22.15 4.38
N LEU A 274 -4.61 22.65 5.56
CA LEU A 274 -5.25 23.82 6.15
C LEU A 274 -4.52 25.13 5.78
N GLU A 275 -3.31 25.04 5.25
CA GLU A 275 -2.57 26.21 4.82
C GLU A 275 -3.24 26.87 3.59
N PRO A 276 -3.42 28.21 3.57
CA PRO A 276 -4.01 28.89 2.42
C PRO A 276 -3.12 28.72 1.18
N ALA A 277 -3.78 28.48 0.03
CA ALA A 277 -3.11 28.34 -1.26
C ALA A 277 -2.33 29.64 -1.60
N GLY A 278 -1.07 29.71 -1.26
CA GLY A 278 -0.21 30.89 -1.45
C GLY A 278 0.95 30.99 -0.46
N ALA A 279 0.90 30.26 0.64
CA ALA A 279 1.98 30.28 1.64
C ALA A 279 3.16 29.34 1.30
N GLY A 280 3.02 28.48 0.31
CA GLY A 280 4.05 27.56 -0.12
C GLY A 280 5.11 28.24 -0.99
N ARG A 281 6.37 28.20 -0.54
CA ARG A 281 7.52 28.58 -1.36
C ARG A 281 7.51 27.75 -2.64
N ALA A 282 7.62 28.38 -3.82
CA ALA A 282 7.71 27.67 -5.09
C ALA A 282 8.80 26.60 -5.00
N LEU A 283 8.43 25.34 -5.26
CA LEU A 283 9.37 24.23 -5.28
C LEU A 283 10.28 24.36 -6.52
N PRO A 284 11.56 24.02 -6.44
CA PRO A 284 12.42 23.96 -7.60
C PRO A 284 11.86 22.94 -8.59
N ALA A 285 11.80 23.31 -9.87
CA ALA A 285 11.44 22.40 -10.95
C ALA A 285 12.42 21.21 -10.99
N GLY A 286 11.91 19.98 -11.02
CA GLY A 286 12.72 18.78 -11.18
C GLY A 286 12.61 17.73 -10.06
N GLU A 287 11.55 17.75 -9.26
CA GLU A 287 11.30 16.65 -8.30
C GLU A 287 10.98 15.33 -9.00
N PRO A 288 11.28 14.16 -8.34
CA PRO A 288 11.08 12.83 -8.92
C PRO A 288 9.64 12.57 -9.44
N GLY A 289 8.63 13.22 -8.84
CA GLY A 289 7.23 13.10 -9.24
C GLY A 289 6.90 13.72 -10.60
N ASP A 290 7.72 14.68 -11.07
CA ASP A 290 7.53 15.40 -12.33
C ASP A 290 8.33 14.78 -13.48
N ARG A 291 9.22 13.83 -13.19
CA ARG A 291 10.05 13.19 -14.22
C ARG A 291 9.24 12.18 -15.03
N PRO A 292 9.45 12.08 -16.35
CA PRO A 292 8.91 11.00 -17.15
C PRO A 292 9.34 9.64 -16.60
N LEU A 293 8.45 8.62 -16.69
CA LEU A 293 8.80 7.25 -16.24
C LEU A 293 10.10 6.73 -16.85
N ALA A 294 10.41 7.12 -18.11
CA ALA A 294 11.64 6.74 -18.78
C ALA A 294 12.92 7.29 -18.13
N GLU A 295 12.82 8.41 -17.40
CA GLU A 295 13.98 9.00 -16.69
C GLU A 295 14.15 8.42 -15.28
N LEU A 296 13.16 7.70 -14.75
CA LEU A 296 13.26 6.96 -13.48
C LEU A 296 13.85 5.55 -13.69
N CYS A 297 13.98 5.14 -14.92
CA CYS A 297 14.61 3.90 -15.37
C CYS A 297 16.00 4.18 -15.93
#